data_a05989da88385e73bc213d4c8b4a013e
#
_entry.id   a05989da88385e73bc213d4c8b4a013e
#
_cell.length_a   1.000
_cell.length_b   1.000
_cell.length_c   1.000
_cell.angle_alpha   90.00
_cell.angle_beta   90.00
_cell.angle_gamma   90.00
#
_symmetry.space_group_name_H-M   'P 1'
#
loop_
_entity.id
_entity.type
_entity.pdbx_description
1 polymer ?
#
loop_
_entity_poly.entity_id
_entity_poly.type
_entity_poly.pdbx_seq_one_letter_code
_entity_poly.pdbx_strand_id
1 'polypeptide(L)'
;MPKVYVYDSYDNKFFRYTLRENDPMPYSTDTTLRVREFRGSSKSNVLWTTTAAMEAWNLTRRTYGSGIPVGYAFKRIWEGGHGTTSQHYAGVAFDVGQRSTAANRRKIYNAAVRTGAWGYVEPLSMTPTWVHFDRRYGKPACRSTTAGYPTVRRGSRNTYVLILQDALNALGYTTNTLDGIFGHATENALKACQRRPDSRRRMRLRQLEKDRRGDGGDRQNGDGY
;
A
#
# COMPACT_ATOMS: atom_id res chain seq x y z
N MET A 1 8.95 17.85 3.25
CA MET A 1 8.66 17.32 1.89
C MET A 1 8.70 15.79 1.95
N PRO A 2 7.69 15.09 1.42
CA PRO A 2 7.69 13.65 1.31
C PRO A 2 8.89 13.11 0.52
N LYS A 3 9.42 11.96 0.99
CA LYS A 3 10.39 11.16 0.25
C LYS A 3 9.62 10.02 -0.41
N VAL A 4 9.77 9.87 -1.72
CA VAL A 4 9.10 8.82 -2.49
C VAL A 4 10.15 7.87 -3.04
N TYR A 5 10.04 6.59 -2.71
CA TYR A 5 10.91 5.52 -3.22
C TYR A 5 10.14 4.76 -4.29
N VAL A 6 10.73 4.66 -5.46
CA VAL A 6 10.17 3.87 -6.56
C VAL A 6 11.09 2.70 -6.86
N TYR A 7 10.56 1.50 -6.71
CA TYR A 7 11.28 0.30 -7.10
C TYR A 7 11.06 0.01 -8.58
N ASP A 8 12.17 -0.07 -9.30
CA ASP A 8 12.21 -0.51 -10.68
C ASP A 8 12.64 -1.97 -10.73
N SER A 9 11.73 -2.83 -11.23
CA SER A 9 11.99 -4.28 -11.33
C SER A 9 12.90 -4.65 -12.49
N TYR A 10 13.02 -3.82 -13.53
CA TYR A 10 13.92 -4.05 -14.66
C TYR A 10 15.37 -3.86 -14.24
N ASP A 11 15.65 -2.71 -13.60
CA ASP A 11 16.98 -2.37 -13.11
C ASP A 11 17.30 -2.98 -11.74
N ASN A 12 16.32 -3.56 -11.08
CA ASN A 12 16.42 -4.05 -9.69
C ASN A 12 16.97 -2.96 -8.74
N LYS A 13 16.47 -1.74 -8.86
CA LYS A 13 16.95 -0.55 -8.14
C LYS A 13 15.81 0.24 -7.53
N PHE A 14 16.13 0.99 -6.47
CA PHE A 14 15.27 2.03 -5.94
C PHE A 14 15.75 3.40 -6.41
N PHE A 15 14.82 4.17 -6.97
CA PHE A 15 14.97 5.60 -7.20
C PHE A 15 14.32 6.36 -6.06
N ARG A 16 14.95 7.45 -5.62
CA ARG A 16 14.50 8.25 -4.48
C ARG A 16 14.26 9.68 -4.92
N TYR A 17 13.09 10.19 -4.55
CA TYR A 17 12.64 11.54 -4.89
C TYR A 17 12.28 12.27 -3.60
N THR A 18 12.56 13.59 -3.56
CA THR A 18 12.05 14.50 -2.53
C THR A 18 11.10 15.46 -3.22
N LEU A 19 9.82 15.37 -2.89
CA LEU A 19 8.75 16.01 -3.64
C LEU A 19 7.85 16.83 -2.72
N ARG A 20 7.12 17.80 -3.32
CA ARG A 20 6.05 18.52 -2.65
C ARG A 20 4.73 17.75 -2.80
N GLU A 21 3.75 18.07 -1.96
CA GLU A 21 2.42 17.43 -2.00
C GLU A 21 1.71 17.58 -3.34
N ASN A 22 1.92 18.70 -4.01
CA ASN A 22 1.28 19.01 -5.31
C ASN A 22 2.10 18.54 -6.52
N ASP A 23 3.34 18.07 -6.31
CA ASP A 23 4.14 17.55 -7.41
C ASP A 23 3.51 16.25 -7.94
N PRO A 24 3.71 15.92 -9.21
CA PRO A 24 3.30 14.62 -9.74
C PRO A 24 4.06 13.49 -9.05
N MET A 25 3.39 12.36 -8.86
CA MET A 25 4.08 11.12 -8.48
C MET A 25 5.11 10.76 -9.56
N PRO A 26 6.28 10.25 -9.17
CA PRO A 26 7.26 9.77 -10.14
C PRO A 26 6.60 8.75 -11.08
N TYR A 27 6.95 8.80 -12.36
CA TYR A 27 6.36 7.99 -13.43
C TYR A 27 4.86 8.20 -13.69
N SER A 28 4.21 9.17 -13.04
CA SER A 28 2.85 9.60 -13.41
C SER A 28 2.93 10.45 -14.68
N THR A 29 2.26 10.02 -15.74
CA THR A 29 2.16 10.83 -16.96
C THR A 29 1.12 11.93 -16.79
N ASP A 30 1.38 13.09 -17.41
CA ASP A 30 0.44 14.21 -17.50
C ASP A 30 -0.13 14.67 -16.15
N THR A 31 0.63 14.53 -15.08
CA THR A 31 0.22 14.93 -13.72
C THR A 31 -1.10 14.24 -13.28
N THR A 32 -1.35 13.04 -13.76
CA THR A 32 -2.59 12.30 -13.48
C THR A 32 -2.70 11.80 -12.05
N LEU A 33 -1.60 11.80 -11.30
CA LEU A 33 -1.54 11.42 -9.88
C LEU A 33 -0.52 12.31 -9.16
N ARG A 34 -0.97 13.00 -8.12
CA ARG A 34 -0.11 13.85 -7.27
C ARG A 34 0.32 13.10 -6.01
N VAL A 35 1.45 13.53 -5.42
CA VAL A 35 1.97 12.97 -4.16
C VAL A 35 0.89 12.94 -3.07
N ARG A 36 0.14 14.04 -2.87
CA ARG A 36 -0.95 14.11 -1.88
C ARG A 36 -2.07 13.10 -2.12
N GLU A 37 -2.40 12.83 -3.39
CA GLU A 37 -3.44 11.87 -3.75
C GLU A 37 -2.98 10.43 -3.48
N PHE A 38 -1.73 10.13 -3.82
CA PHE A 38 -1.13 8.84 -3.51
C PHE A 38 -0.96 8.63 -2.00
N ARG A 39 -0.48 9.64 -1.27
CA ARG A 39 -0.34 9.58 0.18
C ARG A 39 -1.69 9.46 0.90
N GLY A 40 -2.72 10.13 0.40
CA GLY A 40 -4.05 10.15 0.99
C GLY A 40 -4.01 10.51 2.47
N SER A 41 -4.61 9.70 3.32
CA SER A 41 -4.67 9.90 4.78
C SER A 41 -3.44 9.41 5.55
N SER A 42 -2.43 8.84 4.87
CA SER A 42 -1.19 8.42 5.56
C SER A 42 -0.46 9.62 6.16
N LYS A 43 0.00 9.47 7.38
CA LYS A 43 0.80 10.47 8.09
C LYS A 43 2.29 10.39 7.79
N SER A 44 2.69 9.42 6.95
CA SER A 44 4.08 9.19 6.63
C SER A 44 4.64 10.24 5.68
N ASN A 45 5.87 10.67 5.95
CA ASN A 45 6.68 11.45 5.03
C ASN A 45 7.58 10.57 4.14
N VAL A 46 7.47 9.24 4.26
CA VAL A 46 8.18 8.28 3.42
C VAL A 46 7.15 7.38 2.74
N LEU A 47 7.07 7.48 1.44
CA LEU A 47 6.15 6.74 0.58
C LEU A 47 6.97 5.82 -0.33
N TRP A 48 6.34 4.77 -0.85
CA TRP A 48 6.95 3.92 -1.87
C TRP A 48 5.92 3.35 -2.84
N THR A 49 6.39 3.04 -4.03
CA THR A 49 5.63 2.38 -5.08
C THR A 49 6.59 1.64 -6.02
N THR A 50 6.08 1.13 -7.14
CA THR A 50 6.87 0.49 -8.19
C THR A 50 6.61 1.16 -9.54
N THR A 51 7.57 1.10 -10.46
CA THR A 51 7.36 1.51 -11.86
C THR A 51 6.18 0.80 -12.48
N ALA A 52 6.07 -0.52 -12.25
CA ALA A 52 4.97 -1.34 -12.79
C ALA A 52 3.57 -0.91 -12.31
N ALA A 53 3.44 -0.49 -11.03
CA ALA A 53 2.17 0.03 -10.52
C ALA A 53 1.82 1.40 -11.15
N MET A 54 2.82 2.26 -11.34
CA MET A 54 2.63 3.57 -11.98
C MET A 54 2.31 3.44 -13.47
N GLU A 55 2.92 2.49 -14.18
CA GLU A 55 2.59 2.18 -15.58
C GLU A 55 1.16 1.66 -15.70
N ALA A 56 0.74 0.74 -14.83
CA ALA A 56 -0.63 0.23 -14.79
C ALA A 56 -1.64 1.36 -14.51
N TRP A 57 -1.31 2.28 -13.58
CA TRP A 57 -2.11 3.49 -13.34
C TRP A 57 -2.25 4.35 -14.60
N ASN A 58 -1.14 4.68 -15.25
CA ASN A 58 -1.13 5.51 -16.45
C ASN A 58 -1.98 4.88 -17.58
N LEU A 59 -1.85 3.57 -17.77
CA LEU A 59 -2.60 2.84 -18.78
C LEU A 59 -4.10 2.86 -18.47
N THR A 60 -4.48 2.65 -17.19
CA THR A 60 -5.88 2.72 -16.74
C THR A 60 -6.46 4.12 -16.94
N ARG A 61 -5.69 5.15 -16.58
CA ARG A 61 -6.11 6.56 -16.77
C ARG A 61 -6.34 6.89 -18.24
N ARG A 62 -5.44 6.49 -19.14
CA ARG A 62 -5.62 6.66 -20.60
C ARG A 62 -6.82 5.90 -21.11
N THR A 63 -7.00 4.64 -20.68
CA THR A 63 -8.12 3.79 -21.11
C THR A 63 -9.47 4.31 -20.63
N TYR A 64 -9.52 4.90 -19.44
CA TYR A 64 -10.73 5.54 -18.91
C TYR A 64 -11.03 6.88 -19.60
N GLY A 65 -10.00 7.61 -20.02
CA GLY A 65 -10.11 8.86 -20.79
C GLY A 65 -10.49 10.09 -19.95
N SER A 66 -10.55 10.00 -18.62
CA SER A 66 -10.95 11.10 -17.74
C SER A 66 -10.28 11.01 -16.37
N GLY A 67 -10.45 12.00 -15.48
CA GLY A 67 -9.98 12.01 -14.10
C GLY A 67 -10.50 10.82 -13.31
N ILE A 68 -9.62 10.11 -12.61
CA ILE A 68 -9.99 9.03 -11.66
C ILE A 68 -9.74 9.56 -10.25
N PRO A 69 -10.80 9.84 -9.45
CA PRO A 69 -10.62 10.27 -8.08
C PRO A 69 -10.02 9.16 -7.22
N VAL A 70 -8.85 9.41 -6.65
CA VAL A 70 -8.19 8.48 -5.73
C VAL A 70 -8.73 8.73 -4.32
N GLY A 71 -9.27 7.71 -3.72
CA GLY A 71 -9.70 7.74 -2.33
C GLY A 71 -8.64 7.18 -1.39
N TYR A 72 -7.91 6.16 -1.87
CA TYR A 72 -6.91 5.50 -1.06
C TYR A 72 -5.86 4.81 -1.94
N ALA A 73 -4.57 5.01 -1.64
CA ALA A 73 -3.51 4.30 -2.35
C ALA A 73 -2.43 3.75 -1.42
N PHE A 74 -1.91 4.54 -0.49
CA PHE A 74 -0.75 4.18 0.31
C PHE A 74 -1.02 4.27 1.81
N LYS A 75 -0.41 3.34 2.58
CA LYS A 75 -0.30 3.40 4.03
C LYS A 75 0.91 2.64 4.54
N ARG A 76 1.44 3.07 5.68
CA ARG A 76 2.48 2.32 6.40
C ARG A 76 1.82 1.23 7.25
N ILE A 77 2.50 0.09 7.42
CA ILE A 77 1.92 -1.04 8.15
C ILE A 77 1.62 -0.72 9.62
N TRP A 78 2.39 0.17 10.23
CA TRP A 78 2.17 0.60 11.63
C TRP A 78 0.96 1.53 11.79
N GLU A 79 0.45 2.11 10.73
CA GLU A 79 -0.76 2.94 10.75
C GLU A 79 -2.04 2.09 10.88
N GLY A 80 -1.97 0.81 10.49
CA GLY A 80 -3.09 -0.12 10.56
C GLY A 80 -4.24 0.21 9.60
N GLY A 81 -5.43 -0.31 9.88
CA GLY A 81 -6.66 -0.03 9.12
C GLY A 81 -6.88 -0.91 7.89
N HIS A 82 -5.97 -1.83 7.57
CA HIS A 82 -6.10 -2.86 6.54
C HIS A 82 -5.63 -4.21 7.06
N GLY A 83 -6.02 -5.28 6.35
CA GLY A 83 -5.49 -6.61 6.61
C GLY A 83 -3.95 -6.63 6.49
N THR A 84 -3.29 -7.51 7.24
CA THR A 84 -1.82 -7.56 7.36
C THR A 84 -1.09 -7.83 6.04
N THR A 85 -1.79 -8.33 5.03
CA THR A 85 -1.27 -8.61 3.69
C THR A 85 -1.81 -7.65 2.62
N SER A 86 -2.31 -6.47 3.03
CA SER A 86 -2.85 -5.48 2.10
C SER A 86 -1.78 -4.93 1.16
N GLN A 87 -2.09 -4.86 -0.12
CA GLN A 87 -1.21 -4.32 -1.17
C GLN A 87 -1.03 -2.79 -1.07
N HIS A 88 -1.87 -2.10 -0.31
CA HIS A 88 -1.67 -0.68 0.03
C HIS A 88 -0.37 -0.46 0.83
N TYR A 89 0.01 -1.42 1.68
CA TYR A 89 1.29 -1.37 2.39
C TYR A 89 2.51 -1.56 1.46
N ALA A 90 2.31 -2.24 0.32
CA ALA A 90 3.34 -2.34 -0.71
C ALA A 90 3.41 -1.11 -1.62
N GLY A 91 2.41 -0.21 -1.53
CA GLY A 91 2.31 0.96 -2.40
C GLY A 91 1.95 0.61 -3.84
N VAL A 92 1.27 -0.51 -4.06
CA VAL A 92 0.93 -1.00 -5.40
C VAL A 92 -0.58 -1.18 -5.61
N ALA A 93 -1.41 -0.67 -4.70
CA ALA A 93 -2.86 -0.76 -4.74
C ALA A 93 -3.52 0.62 -4.76
N PHE A 94 -4.69 0.67 -5.37
CA PHE A 94 -5.52 1.87 -5.45
C PHE A 94 -6.97 1.53 -5.19
N ASP A 95 -7.60 2.30 -4.30
CA ASP A 95 -9.03 2.40 -4.12
C ASP A 95 -9.51 3.72 -4.72
N VAL A 96 -10.37 3.65 -5.71
CA VAL A 96 -10.75 4.82 -6.50
C VAL A 96 -12.27 4.91 -6.65
N GLY A 97 -12.75 6.11 -6.98
CA GLY A 97 -14.14 6.32 -7.35
C GLY A 97 -15.14 6.28 -6.19
N GLN A 98 -14.71 6.43 -4.93
CA GLN A 98 -15.61 6.46 -3.76
C GLN A 98 -16.68 7.55 -3.87
N ARG A 99 -16.33 8.69 -4.48
CA ARG A 99 -17.26 9.82 -4.71
C ARG A 99 -17.92 9.80 -6.09
N SER A 100 -17.72 8.72 -6.85
CA SER A 100 -18.27 8.58 -8.19
C SER A 100 -19.62 7.86 -8.16
N THR A 101 -20.42 8.05 -9.21
CA THR A 101 -21.64 7.26 -9.42
C THR A 101 -21.31 5.78 -9.68
N ALA A 102 -22.26 4.88 -9.46
CA ALA A 102 -22.10 3.46 -9.77
C ALA A 102 -21.74 3.23 -11.26
N ALA A 103 -22.34 4.02 -12.16
CA ALA A 103 -22.04 3.97 -13.60
C ALA A 103 -20.57 4.34 -13.88
N ASN A 104 -20.04 5.38 -13.24
CA ASN A 104 -18.65 5.78 -13.41
C ASN A 104 -17.69 4.76 -12.78
N ARG A 105 -18.02 4.20 -11.60
CA ARG A 105 -17.22 3.11 -11.02
C ARG A 105 -17.13 1.92 -11.96
N ARG A 106 -18.24 1.53 -12.58
CA ARG A 106 -18.24 0.44 -13.60
C ARG A 106 -17.36 0.77 -14.80
N LYS A 107 -17.36 2.03 -15.27
CA LYS A 107 -16.47 2.46 -16.38
C LYS A 107 -14.99 2.38 -15.96
N ILE A 108 -14.64 2.82 -14.73
CA ILE A 108 -13.28 2.74 -14.19
C ILE A 108 -12.86 1.26 -14.06
N TYR A 109 -13.72 0.42 -13.48
CA TYR A 109 -13.50 -1.03 -13.36
C TYR A 109 -13.22 -1.67 -14.73
N ASN A 110 -14.09 -1.42 -15.71
CA ASN A 110 -13.93 -1.95 -17.06
C ASN A 110 -12.64 -1.46 -17.73
N ALA A 111 -12.24 -0.21 -17.48
CA ALA A 111 -10.96 0.31 -17.95
C ALA A 111 -9.78 -0.43 -17.30
N ALA A 112 -9.78 -0.63 -15.99
CA ALA A 112 -8.74 -1.37 -15.29
C ALA A 112 -8.63 -2.83 -15.79
N VAL A 113 -9.76 -3.54 -15.91
CA VAL A 113 -9.79 -4.91 -16.45
C VAL A 113 -9.24 -4.98 -17.86
N ARG A 114 -9.67 -4.05 -18.73
CA ARG A 114 -9.30 -4.03 -20.16
C ARG A 114 -7.82 -3.81 -20.39
N THR A 115 -7.13 -3.14 -19.46
CA THR A 115 -5.67 -2.92 -19.59
C THR A 115 -4.87 -4.21 -19.47
N GLY A 116 -5.36 -5.20 -18.73
CA GLY A 116 -4.58 -6.39 -18.35
C GLY A 116 -3.32 -6.10 -17.54
N ALA A 117 -3.12 -4.84 -17.10
CA ALA A 117 -1.90 -4.39 -16.44
C ALA A 117 -1.88 -4.66 -14.92
N TRP A 118 -3.02 -4.91 -14.31
CA TRP A 118 -3.15 -5.18 -12.89
C TRP A 118 -2.99 -6.67 -12.57
N GLY A 119 -2.39 -6.98 -11.45
CA GLY A 119 -2.33 -8.35 -10.93
C GLY A 119 -3.66 -8.82 -10.36
N TYR A 120 -4.48 -7.86 -9.91
CA TYR A 120 -5.83 -8.10 -9.42
C TYR A 120 -6.70 -6.86 -9.62
N VAL A 121 -7.93 -7.07 -10.05
CA VAL A 121 -9.00 -6.07 -10.06
C VAL A 121 -10.17 -6.69 -9.31
N GLU A 122 -10.55 -6.12 -8.17
CA GLU A 122 -11.56 -6.69 -7.30
C GLU A 122 -12.95 -6.55 -7.92
N PRO A 123 -13.74 -7.64 -7.95
CA PRO A 123 -15.10 -7.59 -8.49
C PRO A 123 -15.96 -6.52 -7.80
N LEU A 124 -16.72 -5.75 -8.57
CA LEU A 124 -17.59 -4.68 -8.03
C LEU A 124 -18.64 -5.18 -7.05
N SER A 125 -18.97 -6.48 -7.06
CA SER A 125 -19.84 -7.10 -6.06
C SER A 125 -19.22 -7.12 -4.66
N MET A 126 -17.89 -7.13 -4.56
CA MET A 126 -17.15 -7.09 -3.29
C MET A 126 -16.88 -5.66 -2.83
N THR A 127 -16.76 -4.71 -3.77
CA THR A 127 -16.49 -3.29 -3.49
C THR A 127 -17.51 -2.39 -4.20
N PRO A 128 -18.80 -2.41 -3.78
CA PRO A 128 -19.86 -1.71 -4.51
C PRO A 128 -19.73 -0.18 -4.46
N THR A 129 -18.98 0.36 -3.50
CA THR A 129 -18.82 1.81 -3.29
C THR A 129 -17.49 2.38 -3.77
N TRP A 130 -16.54 1.53 -4.20
CA TRP A 130 -15.27 1.94 -4.81
C TRP A 130 -14.82 0.90 -5.83
N VAL A 131 -13.70 1.13 -6.47
CA VAL A 131 -13.02 0.16 -7.34
C VAL A 131 -11.64 -0.07 -6.78
N HIS A 132 -11.32 -1.33 -6.45
CA HIS A 132 -9.99 -1.74 -6.04
C HIS A 132 -9.24 -2.42 -7.17
N PHE A 133 -8.00 -2.03 -7.37
CA PHE A 133 -7.06 -2.74 -8.22
C PHE A 133 -5.64 -2.62 -7.67
N ASP A 134 -4.86 -3.68 -7.87
CA ASP A 134 -3.48 -3.70 -7.42
C ASP A 134 -2.53 -4.44 -8.37
N ARG A 135 -1.27 -4.04 -8.31
CA ARG A 135 -0.17 -4.67 -9.05
C ARG A 135 0.59 -5.62 -8.14
N ARG A 136 -0.14 -6.59 -7.55
CA ARG A 136 0.46 -7.60 -6.65
C ARG A 136 1.49 -8.43 -7.37
N TYR A 137 2.37 -9.06 -6.59
CA TYR A 137 3.47 -9.85 -7.12
C TYR A 137 3.04 -11.11 -7.90
N GLY A 138 1.80 -11.50 -7.83
CA GLY A 138 1.24 -12.64 -8.54
C GLY A 138 1.00 -13.83 -7.61
N LYS A 139 2.00 -14.69 -7.41
CA LYS A 139 1.84 -15.87 -6.54
C LYS A 139 2.10 -15.54 -5.08
N PRO A 140 1.19 -15.88 -4.15
CA PRO A 140 1.43 -15.71 -2.72
C PRO A 140 2.53 -16.66 -2.23
N ALA A 141 3.27 -16.25 -1.18
CA ALA A 141 4.35 -17.05 -0.58
C ALA A 141 3.85 -18.35 0.09
N CYS A 142 2.59 -18.37 0.54
CA CYS A 142 1.95 -19.54 1.14
C CYS A 142 0.45 -19.55 0.86
N ARG A 143 -0.20 -20.70 1.03
CA ARG A 143 -1.63 -20.87 0.75
C ARG A 143 -2.55 -19.99 1.61
N SER A 144 -2.10 -19.56 2.77
CA SER A 144 -2.88 -18.70 3.66
C SER A 144 -2.84 -17.21 3.28
N THR A 145 -2.00 -16.82 2.31
CA THR A 145 -1.91 -15.44 1.82
C THR A 145 -2.51 -15.34 0.43
N THR A 146 -3.70 -14.78 0.33
CA THR A 146 -4.37 -14.52 -0.95
C THR A 146 -3.88 -13.23 -1.62
N ALA A 147 -3.14 -12.41 -0.89
CA ALA A 147 -2.78 -11.05 -1.30
C ALA A 147 -1.53 -10.94 -2.18
N GLY A 148 -0.87 -12.04 -2.53
CA GLY A 148 0.27 -12.03 -3.44
C GLY A 148 1.58 -11.50 -2.82
N TYR A 149 1.76 -11.61 -1.50
CA TYR A 149 3.05 -11.28 -0.85
C TYR A 149 4.08 -12.38 -1.18
N PRO A 150 5.23 -12.01 -1.76
CA PRO A 150 6.29 -12.95 -2.07
C PRO A 150 7.08 -13.33 -0.82
N THR A 151 7.80 -14.44 -0.89
CA THR A 151 8.89 -14.73 0.05
C THR A 151 10.01 -13.72 -0.16
N VAL A 152 10.43 -13.06 0.93
CA VAL A 152 11.63 -12.21 0.92
C VAL A 152 12.75 -12.87 1.73
N ARG A 153 13.96 -12.78 1.23
CA ARG A 153 15.16 -13.37 1.82
C ARG A 153 16.36 -12.46 1.61
N ARG A 154 17.47 -12.75 2.23
CA ARG A 154 18.71 -12.01 2.03
C ARG A 154 19.04 -11.89 0.54
N GLY A 155 19.35 -10.67 0.12
CA GLY A 155 19.53 -10.29 -1.28
C GLY A 155 18.26 -9.81 -1.99
N SER A 156 17.06 -10.06 -1.44
CA SER A 156 15.82 -9.53 -2.00
C SER A 156 15.82 -7.99 -1.98
N ARG A 157 15.28 -7.40 -3.05
CA ARG A 157 15.12 -5.95 -3.18
C ARG A 157 13.76 -5.66 -3.81
N ASN A 158 12.85 -5.09 -3.06
CA ASN A 158 11.50 -4.70 -3.50
C ASN A 158 10.73 -3.98 -2.39
N THR A 159 9.51 -3.54 -2.69
CA THR A 159 8.63 -2.86 -1.72
C THR A 159 8.15 -3.76 -0.57
N TYR A 160 8.14 -5.07 -0.74
CA TYR A 160 7.79 -6.00 0.35
C TYR A 160 8.90 -6.11 1.40
N VAL A 161 10.15 -5.87 1.00
CA VAL A 161 11.24 -5.70 1.97
C VAL A 161 11.05 -4.40 2.75
N LEU A 162 10.56 -3.31 2.11
CA LEU A 162 10.21 -2.09 2.83
C LEU A 162 9.11 -2.33 3.88
N ILE A 163 8.09 -3.12 3.55
CA ILE A 163 7.06 -3.51 4.53
C ILE A 163 7.67 -4.26 5.71
N LEU A 164 8.56 -5.23 5.44
CA LEU A 164 9.24 -5.99 6.49
C LEU A 164 10.09 -5.08 7.38
N GLN A 165 10.90 -4.21 6.79
CA GLN A 165 11.73 -3.25 7.52
C GLN A 165 10.86 -2.31 8.36
N ASP A 166 9.76 -1.83 7.79
CA ASP A 166 8.80 -0.96 8.48
C ASP A 166 8.15 -1.65 9.67
N ALA A 167 7.71 -2.89 9.51
CA ALA A 167 7.13 -3.70 10.57
C ALA A 167 8.15 -3.98 11.70
N LEU A 168 9.38 -4.36 11.34
CA LEU A 168 10.45 -4.63 12.30
C LEU A 168 10.79 -3.36 13.10
N ASN A 169 10.96 -2.23 12.44
CA ASN A 169 11.24 -0.95 13.09
C ASN A 169 10.09 -0.53 14.03
N ALA A 170 8.84 -0.71 13.61
CA ALA A 170 7.67 -0.42 14.45
C ALA A 170 7.58 -1.31 15.70
N LEU A 171 8.15 -2.52 15.65
CA LEU A 171 8.26 -3.45 16.77
C LEU A 171 9.50 -3.21 17.65
N GLY A 172 10.34 -2.24 17.30
CA GLY A 172 11.57 -1.93 18.01
C GLY A 172 12.80 -2.77 17.63
N TYR A 173 12.71 -3.51 16.51
CA TYR A 173 13.86 -4.20 15.91
C TYR A 173 14.43 -3.36 14.78
N THR A 174 15.43 -2.56 15.08
CA THR A 174 15.98 -1.64 14.07
C THR A 174 16.64 -2.37 12.91
N THR A 175 16.30 -1.94 11.71
CA THR A 175 16.94 -2.37 10.46
C THR A 175 17.99 -1.36 9.98
N ASN A 176 18.28 -0.32 10.77
CA ASN A 176 19.13 0.85 10.53
C ASN A 176 18.62 1.75 9.40
N THR A 177 18.17 1.16 8.28
CA THR A 177 17.68 1.88 7.11
C THR A 177 16.31 1.34 6.67
N LEU A 178 15.54 2.19 6.01
CA LEU A 178 14.34 1.82 5.28
C LEU A 178 14.66 1.99 3.80
N ASP A 179 15.31 0.98 3.21
CA ASP A 179 15.89 1.04 1.87
C ASP A 179 15.36 0.00 0.88
N GLY A 180 14.54 -0.96 1.38
CA GLY A 180 13.96 -2.02 0.57
C GLY A 180 14.96 -3.11 0.17
N ILE A 181 16.12 -3.17 0.82
CA ILE A 181 17.16 -4.18 0.59
C ILE A 181 17.23 -5.11 1.78
N PHE A 182 17.01 -6.39 1.57
CA PHE A 182 17.16 -7.40 2.62
C PHE A 182 18.65 -7.70 2.81
N GLY A 183 19.32 -6.82 3.56
CA GLY A 183 20.72 -6.95 3.94
C GLY A 183 20.91 -7.61 5.31
N HIS A 184 22.14 -7.59 5.83
CA HIS A 184 22.48 -8.13 7.14
C HIS A 184 21.69 -7.50 8.30
N ALA A 185 21.48 -6.19 8.27
CA ALA A 185 20.74 -5.50 9.33
C ALA A 185 19.28 -5.96 9.38
N THR A 186 18.62 -6.09 8.22
CA THR A 186 17.25 -6.62 8.11
C THR A 186 17.19 -8.09 8.56
N GLU A 187 18.19 -8.92 8.19
CA GLU A 187 18.25 -10.31 8.60
C GLU A 187 18.41 -10.44 10.12
N ASN A 188 19.31 -9.67 10.73
CA ASN A 188 19.53 -9.68 12.16
C ASN A 188 18.29 -9.21 12.95
N ALA A 189 17.65 -8.15 12.49
CA ALA A 189 16.40 -7.66 13.07
C ALA A 189 15.29 -8.71 13.00
N LEU A 190 15.14 -9.38 11.86
CA LEU A 190 14.17 -10.46 11.67
C LEU A 190 14.46 -11.66 12.59
N LYS A 191 15.71 -12.12 12.66
CA LYS A 191 16.12 -13.21 13.56
C LYS A 191 15.87 -12.85 15.03
N ALA A 192 16.16 -11.61 15.44
CA ALA A 192 15.88 -11.13 16.79
C ALA A 192 14.36 -11.12 17.09
N CYS A 193 13.55 -10.68 16.14
CA CYS A 193 12.10 -10.72 16.24
C CYS A 193 11.55 -12.15 16.36
N GLN A 194 12.07 -13.08 15.57
CA GLN A 194 11.63 -14.49 15.53
C GLN A 194 12.01 -15.28 16.79
N ARG A 195 13.14 -14.95 17.43
CA ARG A 195 13.59 -15.58 18.68
C ARG A 195 12.74 -15.27 19.90
N ARG A 196 11.91 -14.22 19.84
CA ARG A 196 10.98 -13.87 20.93
C ARG A 196 9.61 -14.51 20.69
N PRO A 197 9.23 -15.54 21.47
CA PRO A 197 7.96 -16.26 21.28
C PRO A 197 6.72 -15.36 21.32
N ASP A 198 6.84 -14.21 22.00
CA ASP A 198 5.76 -13.26 22.26
C ASP A 198 5.58 -12.21 21.15
N SER A 199 6.45 -12.17 20.16
CA SER A 199 6.40 -11.14 19.11
C SER A 199 5.15 -11.25 18.24
N ARG A 200 4.69 -12.46 17.91
CA ARG A 200 3.44 -12.71 17.18
C ARG A 200 2.21 -12.32 18.00
N ARG A 201 2.25 -12.58 19.31
CA ARG A 201 1.14 -12.25 20.24
C ARG A 201 1.05 -10.75 20.47
N ARG A 202 2.18 -10.05 20.62
CA ARG A 202 2.23 -8.59 20.77
C ARG A 202 1.80 -7.83 19.52
N MET A 203 2.15 -8.31 18.31
CA MET A 203 1.65 -7.74 17.06
C MET A 203 0.12 -7.84 16.98
N ARG A 204 -0.42 -9.00 17.28
CA ARG A 204 -1.86 -9.26 17.29
C ARG A 204 -2.59 -8.46 18.37
N LEU A 205 -2.02 -8.34 19.56
CA LEU A 205 -2.61 -7.58 20.67
C LEU A 205 -2.58 -6.05 20.39
N ARG A 206 -1.48 -5.51 19.88
CA ARG A 206 -1.41 -4.09 19.51
C ARG A 206 -2.35 -3.74 18.35
N GLN A 207 -2.56 -4.65 17.41
CA GLN A 207 -3.55 -4.46 16.36
C GLN A 207 -4.96 -4.46 16.94
N LEU A 208 -5.30 -5.42 17.81
CA LEU A 208 -6.59 -5.50 18.49
C LEU A 208 -6.85 -4.31 19.44
N GLU A 209 -5.82 -3.79 20.11
CA GLU A 209 -5.95 -2.60 20.96
C GLU A 209 -6.16 -1.31 20.13
N LYS A 210 -5.56 -1.21 18.94
CA LYS A 210 -5.81 -0.10 18.02
C LYS A 210 -7.22 -0.18 17.44
N ASP A 211 -7.68 -1.37 17.07
CA ASP A 211 -9.02 -1.59 16.55
C ASP A 211 -10.10 -1.27 17.61
N ARG A 212 -9.84 -1.60 18.88
CA ARG A 212 -10.71 -1.24 20.01
C ARG A 212 -10.76 0.27 20.31
N ARG A 213 -9.65 0.99 20.14
CA ARG A 213 -9.61 2.45 20.36
C ARG A 213 -10.21 3.25 19.22
N GLY A 214 -10.28 2.69 18.02
CA GLY A 214 -10.98 3.27 16.87
C GLY A 214 -12.51 3.13 16.95
N ASP A 215 -13.01 2.20 17.74
CA ASP A 215 -14.47 1.95 17.92
C ASP A 215 -15.06 2.63 19.17
N GLY A 216 -14.27 3.41 19.90
CA GLY A 216 -14.64 4.07 21.16
C GLY A 216 -15.08 5.53 21.05
N GLY A 217 -15.34 6.05 19.86
CA GLY A 217 -15.66 7.46 19.67
C GLY A 217 -16.92 7.73 18.86
N ASP A 218 -18.11 7.29 19.29
CA ASP A 218 -19.35 8.03 19.12
C ASP A 218 -20.52 7.32 19.83
N ARG A 219 -20.60 7.48 21.13
CA ARG A 219 -21.88 7.41 21.85
C ARG A 219 -21.93 8.60 22.79
N GLN A 220 -22.27 9.76 22.25
CA GLN A 220 -22.81 10.84 23.08
C GLN A 220 -24.30 10.95 22.85
N ASN A 221 -24.99 10.51 23.88
CA ASN A 221 -26.26 10.95 24.42
C ASN A 221 -26.90 12.16 23.73
N GLY A 222 -28.01 11.92 23.11
CA GLY A 222 -29.06 12.92 22.87
C GLY A 222 -30.19 12.68 23.83
N ASP A 223 -30.09 13.23 25.02
CA ASP A 223 -31.25 13.42 25.90
C ASP A 223 -31.71 14.87 25.83
N GLY A 224 -32.95 15.04 25.51
CA GLY A 224 -33.87 15.95 26.20
C GLY A 224 -34.01 17.38 25.66
N TYR A 225 -35.12 17.64 25.18
CA TYR A 225 -36.20 18.62 25.23
C TYR A 225 -36.78 18.93 23.86
#